data_da1763247ce4c76234e7c51751ba641f
#
_entry.id   da1763247ce4c76234e7c51751ba641f
#
_cell.length_a   1.000
_cell.length_b   1.000
_cell.length_c   1.000
_cell.angle_alpha   90.00
_cell.angle_beta   90.00
_cell.angle_gamma   90.00
#
_symmetry.space_group_name_H-M   'P 1'
#
loop_
_entity.id
_entity.type
_entity.pdbx_description
1 polymer ?
#
loop_
_entity_poly.entity_id
_entity_poly.type
_entity_poly.pdbx_seq_one_letter_code
_entity_poly.pdbx_strand_id
1 'polypeptide(L)'
;MSQEDADPNMQTCGTCMKNKKLKKQQVLYVKMFGDFSLEYQGISLIAKKKKETQFARVLQLIFHSGEKGISREHLEKVLFGERTLDDTNHAIHSLIYNIRKKLEQTGLPKGKYIISRRGRFYWNKEIPFEEDAQVFEEYCSRARRAGDWEEQLEL
;
A
#
# COMPACT_ATOMS: atom_id res chain seq x y z
N MET A 1 35.36 34.28 -26.45
CA MET A 1 34.21 33.37 -26.56
C MET A 1 34.08 32.57 -25.32
N SER A 2 33.26 33.04 -24.51
CA SER A 2 32.86 32.29 -23.32
C SER A 2 32.02 31.10 -23.75
N GLN A 3 32.59 29.96 -23.69
CA GLN A 3 31.81 28.75 -23.74
C GLN A 3 31.09 28.65 -22.41
N GLU A 4 29.85 28.80 -22.52
CA GLU A 4 28.92 28.50 -21.45
C GLU A 4 29.14 27.10 -21.02
N ASP A 5 29.81 26.96 -19.95
CA ASP A 5 29.82 25.75 -19.20
C ASP A 5 28.41 25.54 -18.65
N ALA A 6 27.55 25.10 -19.56
CA ALA A 6 26.28 24.57 -19.16
C ALA A 6 26.57 23.39 -18.24
N ASP A 7 26.40 23.62 -16.98
CA ASP A 7 26.70 22.67 -15.95
C ASP A 7 25.88 21.40 -16.20
N PRO A 8 26.47 20.29 -16.63
CA PRO A 8 25.73 19.08 -16.97
C PRO A 8 25.01 18.50 -15.72
N ASN A 9 25.40 18.92 -14.54
CA ASN A 9 24.74 18.57 -13.30
C ASN A 9 23.36 19.22 -13.11
N MET A 10 23.13 20.42 -13.65
CA MET A 10 21.81 21.04 -13.56
C MET A 10 20.76 20.35 -14.43
N GLN A 11 21.15 19.86 -15.60
CA GLN A 11 20.24 19.12 -16.47
C GLN A 11 19.89 17.73 -15.90
N THR A 12 20.86 17.05 -15.28
CA THR A 12 20.64 15.76 -14.61
C THR A 12 19.73 15.88 -13.38
N CYS A 13 19.83 16.93 -12.60
CA CYS A 13 18.93 17.18 -11.48
C CYS A 13 17.49 17.43 -11.90
N GLY A 14 17.28 18.19 -12.97
CA GLY A 14 15.93 18.43 -13.51
C GLY A 14 15.25 17.17 -14.02
N THR A 15 16.01 16.32 -14.70
CA THR A 15 15.52 15.04 -15.23
C THR A 15 15.25 14.04 -14.10
N CYS A 16 16.09 14.01 -13.08
CA CYS A 16 15.90 13.16 -11.89
C CYS A 16 14.66 13.54 -11.09
N MET A 17 14.37 14.84 -10.94
CA MET A 17 13.15 15.31 -10.27
C MET A 17 11.89 15.01 -11.07
N LYS A 18 11.93 15.14 -12.39
CA LYS A 18 10.82 14.78 -13.27
C LYS A 18 10.51 13.28 -13.21
N ASN A 19 11.54 12.44 -13.19
CA ASN A 19 11.38 10.99 -13.08
C ASN A 19 10.86 10.56 -11.68
N LYS A 20 11.25 11.24 -10.63
CA LYS A 20 10.68 11.01 -9.28
C LYS A 20 9.20 11.39 -9.19
N LYS A 21 8.80 12.51 -9.82
CA LYS A 21 7.39 12.91 -9.89
C LYS A 21 6.56 11.94 -10.73
N LEU A 22 7.07 11.49 -11.87
CA LEU A 22 6.40 10.51 -12.72
C LEU A 22 6.27 9.15 -12.04
N LYS A 23 7.31 8.69 -11.34
CA LYS A 23 7.25 7.46 -10.53
C LYS A 23 6.28 7.57 -9.36
N LYS A 24 6.16 8.73 -8.73
CA LYS A 24 5.20 8.98 -7.65
C LYS A 24 3.75 8.92 -8.12
N GLN A 25 3.48 9.28 -9.37
CA GLN A 25 2.13 9.23 -9.93
C GLN A 25 1.61 7.81 -10.25
N GLN A 26 2.49 6.82 -10.29
CA GLN A 26 2.14 5.42 -10.60
C GLN A 26 2.11 4.51 -9.37
N VAL A 27 2.23 5.08 -8.18
CA VAL A 27 2.20 4.36 -6.92
C VAL A 27 0.82 4.47 -6.30
N LEU A 28 0.33 3.35 -5.79
CA LEU A 28 -0.91 3.31 -5.01
C LEU A 28 -0.63 3.82 -3.59
N TYR A 29 -1.31 4.88 -3.19
CA TYR A 29 -1.23 5.39 -1.83
C TYR A 29 -2.30 4.74 -0.95
N VAL A 30 -1.84 4.10 0.11
CA VAL A 30 -2.67 3.43 1.10
C VAL A 30 -2.65 4.23 2.39
N LYS A 31 -3.76 4.82 2.74
CA LYS A 31 -3.91 5.56 3.98
C LYS A 31 -4.55 4.65 5.02
N MET A 32 -3.80 4.38 6.09
CA MET A 32 -4.23 3.55 7.23
C MET A 32 -4.61 4.38 8.44
N PHE A 33 -4.01 5.57 8.61
CA PHE A 33 -4.32 6.47 9.71
C PHE A 33 -5.61 7.24 9.45
N GLY A 34 -6.53 7.14 10.39
CA GLY A 34 -7.87 7.71 10.26
C GLY A 34 -8.76 6.84 9.38
N ASP A 35 -9.48 7.46 8.47
CA ASP A 35 -10.33 6.73 7.53
C ASP A 35 -9.49 6.03 6.47
N PHE A 36 -9.64 4.72 6.34
CA PHE A 36 -8.98 3.93 5.32
C PHE A 36 -9.32 4.44 3.92
N SER A 37 -8.32 4.76 3.15
CA SER A 37 -8.50 5.20 1.78
C SER A 37 -7.40 4.69 0.86
N LEU A 38 -7.76 4.51 -0.39
CA LEU A 38 -6.85 4.18 -1.48
C LEU A 38 -6.89 5.29 -2.51
N GLU A 39 -5.73 5.76 -2.91
CA GLU A 39 -5.59 6.79 -3.92
C GLU A 39 -4.57 6.36 -4.98
N TYR A 40 -4.97 6.50 -6.23
CA TYR A 40 -4.11 6.21 -7.37
C TYR A 40 -4.21 7.33 -8.40
N GLN A 41 -3.08 7.90 -8.79
CA GLN A 41 -3.00 9.03 -9.71
C GLN A 41 -3.89 10.23 -9.31
N GLY A 42 -4.01 10.49 -8.01
CA GLY A 42 -4.84 11.57 -7.48
C GLY A 42 -6.34 11.26 -7.43
N ILE A 43 -6.74 10.03 -7.78
CA ILE A 43 -8.14 9.59 -7.75
C ILE A 43 -8.33 8.66 -6.56
N SER A 44 -9.31 8.97 -5.71
CA SER A 44 -9.70 8.09 -4.62
C SER A 44 -10.48 6.88 -5.16
N LEU A 45 -9.95 5.68 -4.90
CA LEU A 45 -10.53 4.42 -5.37
C LEU A 45 -11.66 3.92 -4.47
N ILE A 46 -11.69 4.39 -3.23
CA ILE A 46 -12.73 4.06 -2.25
C ILE A 46 -13.45 5.34 -1.88
N ALA A 47 -14.74 5.38 -2.20
CA ALA A 47 -15.59 6.47 -1.77
C ALA A 47 -15.63 6.53 -0.23
N LYS A 48 -15.47 7.72 0.34
CA LYS A 48 -15.63 7.99 1.77
C LYS A 48 -17.07 7.69 2.19
N LYS A 49 -17.35 6.43 2.46
CA LYS A 49 -18.63 6.01 3.04
C LYS A 49 -18.49 5.96 4.53
N LYS A 50 -19.51 6.47 5.23
CA LYS A 50 -19.58 6.49 6.71
C LYS A 50 -19.52 5.10 7.36
N LYS A 51 -19.65 4.01 6.60
CA LYS A 51 -19.54 2.64 7.08
C LYS A 51 -18.36 1.94 6.44
N GLU A 52 -17.51 1.37 7.26
CA GLU A 52 -16.47 0.46 6.84
C GLU A 52 -17.08 -0.72 6.09
N THR A 53 -16.74 -0.85 4.81
CA THR A 53 -17.22 -1.96 3.98
C THR A 53 -16.31 -3.17 4.17
N GLN A 54 -16.85 -4.38 4.00
CA GLN A 54 -16.04 -5.60 4.00
C GLN A 54 -14.89 -5.51 2.98
N PHE A 55 -15.13 -4.84 1.86
CA PHE A 55 -14.12 -4.55 0.85
C PHE A 55 -12.92 -3.77 1.41
N ALA A 56 -13.18 -2.66 2.10
CA ALA A 56 -12.14 -1.84 2.72
C ALA A 56 -11.40 -2.63 3.80
N ARG A 57 -12.11 -3.37 4.63
CA ARG A 57 -11.55 -4.17 5.72
C ARG A 57 -10.61 -5.26 5.24
N VAL A 58 -10.98 -5.98 4.17
CA VAL A 58 -10.12 -7.01 3.57
C VAL A 58 -8.84 -6.41 3.01
N LEU A 59 -8.94 -5.30 2.26
CA LEU A 59 -7.78 -4.63 1.71
C LEU A 59 -6.85 -4.10 2.81
N GLN A 60 -7.41 -3.50 3.84
CA GLN A 60 -6.66 -3.04 5.00
C GLN A 60 -5.86 -4.17 5.65
N LEU A 61 -6.48 -5.32 5.85
CA LEU A 61 -5.81 -6.50 6.41
C LEU A 61 -4.70 -7.05 5.49
N ILE A 62 -4.93 -7.04 4.18
CA ILE A 62 -3.93 -7.49 3.20
C ILE A 62 -2.71 -6.56 3.21
N PHE A 63 -2.93 -5.25 3.18
CA PHE A 63 -1.83 -4.29 3.24
C PHE A 63 -1.08 -4.35 4.57
N HIS A 64 -1.81 -4.38 5.68
CA HIS A 64 -1.19 -4.49 7.02
C HIS A 64 -0.36 -5.77 7.20
N SER A 65 -0.75 -6.87 6.58
CA SER A 65 -0.01 -8.12 6.63
C SER A 65 1.29 -8.11 5.83
N GLY A 66 1.45 -7.17 4.91
CA GLY A 66 2.64 -6.96 4.11
C GLY A 66 3.14 -8.23 3.40
N GLU A 67 4.42 -8.50 3.50
CA GLU A 67 5.07 -9.66 2.86
C GLU A 67 4.66 -11.01 3.45
N LYS A 68 4.19 -11.04 4.69
CA LYS A 68 3.74 -12.29 5.35
C LYS A 68 2.41 -12.77 4.79
N GLY A 69 1.63 -11.85 4.22
CA GLY A 69 0.28 -12.11 3.76
C GLY A 69 -0.67 -12.49 4.89
N ILE A 70 -1.96 -12.41 4.63
CA ILE A 70 -2.99 -12.81 5.59
C ILE A 70 -3.43 -14.25 5.32
N SER A 71 -3.48 -15.07 6.37
CA SER A 71 -4.01 -16.42 6.25
C SER A 71 -5.53 -16.38 6.06
N ARG A 72 -6.04 -17.35 5.34
CA ARG A 72 -7.47 -17.49 5.12
C ARG A 72 -8.24 -17.60 6.46
N GLU A 73 -7.75 -18.44 7.37
CA GLU A 73 -8.34 -18.64 8.70
C GLU A 73 -8.44 -17.32 9.48
N HIS A 74 -7.38 -16.50 9.42
CA HIS A 74 -7.40 -15.20 10.08
C HIS A 74 -8.42 -14.25 9.43
N LEU A 75 -8.51 -14.27 8.12
CA LEU A 75 -9.48 -13.48 7.37
C LEU A 75 -10.91 -13.89 7.70
N GLU A 76 -11.18 -15.19 7.75
CA GLU A 76 -12.46 -15.76 8.16
C GLU A 76 -12.85 -15.30 9.57
N LYS A 77 -11.93 -15.45 10.52
CA LYS A 77 -12.14 -15.05 11.91
C LYS A 77 -12.46 -13.57 12.07
N VAL A 78 -11.76 -12.70 11.35
CA VAL A 78 -11.97 -11.25 11.42
C VAL A 78 -13.29 -10.83 10.78
N LEU A 79 -13.67 -11.46 9.66
CA LEU A 79 -14.85 -11.07 8.89
C LEU A 79 -16.14 -11.69 9.41
N PHE A 80 -16.09 -12.93 9.85
CA PHE A 80 -17.27 -13.71 10.20
C PHE A 80 -17.34 -14.09 11.68
N GLY A 81 -16.27 -13.86 12.43
CA GLY A 81 -16.19 -14.23 13.84
C GLY A 81 -16.10 -15.75 14.04
N GLU A 82 -16.61 -16.23 15.16
CA GLU A 82 -16.62 -17.67 15.49
C GLU A 82 -17.76 -18.46 14.83
N ARG A 83 -18.44 -17.86 13.87
CA ARG A 83 -19.47 -18.58 13.12
C ARG A 83 -18.81 -19.63 12.25
N THR A 84 -18.89 -20.87 12.67
CA THR A 84 -18.57 -22.05 11.86
C THR A 84 -19.64 -22.19 10.76
N LEU A 85 -19.39 -21.54 9.66
CA LEU A 85 -20.17 -21.72 8.44
C LEU A 85 -19.37 -22.65 7.54
N ASP A 86 -19.95 -23.78 7.17
CA ASP A 86 -19.39 -24.64 6.12
C ASP A 86 -19.21 -23.88 4.80
N ASP A 87 -19.86 -22.73 4.69
CA ASP A 87 -19.83 -21.82 3.54
C ASP A 87 -18.80 -20.67 3.63
N THR A 88 -18.02 -20.54 4.71
CA THR A 88 -17.04 -19.43 4.83
C THR A 88 -16.00 -19.46 3.71
N ASN A 89 -15.70 -20.64 3.24
CA ASN A 89 -14.77 -20.86 2.15
C ASN A 89 -15.24 -20.20 0.86
N HIS A 90 -16.48 -20.46 0.47
CA HIS A 90 -17.09 -19.85 -0.72
C HIS A 90 -17.27 -18.34 -0.56
N ALA A 91 -17.62 -17.89 0.64
CA ALA A 91 -17.77 -16.48 0.94
C ALA A 91 -16.47 -15.70 0.78
N ILE A 92 -15.35 -16.23 1.27
CA ILE A 92 -14.02 -15.63 1.10
C ILE A 92 -13.63 -15.57 -0.38
N HIS A 93 -13.79 -16.66 -1.12
CA HIS A 93 -13.46 -16.68 -2.55
C HIS A 93 -14.30 -15.68 -3.35
N SER A 94 -15.59 -15.62 -3.08
CA SER A 94 -16.51 -14.66 -3.70
C SER A 94 -16.13 -13.22 -3.36
N LEU A 95 -15.76 -12.96 -2.12
CA LEU A 95 -15.35 -11.64 -1.66
C LEU A 95 -14.05 -11.19 -2.35
N ILE A 96 -13.04 -12.04 -2.38
CA ILE A 96 -11.76 -11.76 -3.06
C ILE A 96 -11.98 -11.55 -4.57
N TYR A 97 -12.82 -12.34 -5.19
CA TYR A 97 -13.19 -12.16 -6.59
C TYR A 97 -13.85 -10.81 -6.86
N ASN A 98 -14.81 -10.43 -6.03
CA ASN A 98 -15.49 -9.13 -6.14
C ASN A 98 -14.53 -7.95 -5.90
N ILE A 99 -13.59 -8.09 -4.97
CA ILE A 99 -12.54 -7.08 -4.73
C ILE A 99 -11.67 -6.93 -5.98
N ARG A 100 -11.20 -8.00 -6.56
CA ARG A 100 -10.41 -7.98 -7.80
C ARG A 100 -11.17 -7.26 -8.92
N LYS A 101 -12.43 -7.59 -9.14
CA LYS A 101 -13.27 -6.92 -10.15
C LYS A 101 -13.44 -5.43 -9.89
N LYS A 102 -13.67 -5.04 -8.65
CA LYS A 102 -13.77 -3.61 -8.31
C LYS A 102 -12.46 -2.87 -8.56
N LEU A 103 -11.34 -3.48 -8.23
CA LEU A 103 -10.02 -2.88 -8.48
C LEU A 103 -9.72 -2.75 -9.99
N GLU A 104 -10.14 -3.70 -10.80
CA GLU A 104 -10.03 -3.60 -12.28
C GLU A 104 -10.76 -2.39 -12.85
N GLN A 105 -11.86 -1.99 -12.23
CA GLN A 105 -12.66 -0.84 -12.66
C GLN A 105 -12.10 0.51 -12.22
N THR A 106 -11.10 0.53 -11.34
CA THR A 106 -10.57 1.76 -10.74
C THR A 106 -9.47 2.44 -11.55
N GLY A 107 -9.06 1.89 -12.68
CA GLY A 107 -7.99 2.43 -13.50
C GLY A 107 -6.58 2.03 -13.06
N LEU A 108 -6.45 1.13 -12.10
CA LEU A 108 -5.17 0.51 -11.75
C LEU A 108 -4.60 -0.27 -12.95
N PRO A 109 -3.28 -0.45 -13.03
CA PRO A 109 -2.65 -1.27 -14.06
C PRO A 109 -3.29 -2.65 -14.14
N LYS A 110 -3.55 -3.14 -15.34
CA LYS A 110 -4.12 -4.47 -15.53
C LYS A 110 -3.19 -5.55 -14.95
N GLY A 111 -3.74 -6.43 -14.16
CA GLY A 111 -3.01 -7.51 -13.54
C GLY A 111 -3.75 -8.19 -12.41
N LYS A 112 -3.08 -9.09 -11.76
CA LYS A 112 -3.60 -9.72 -10.54
C LYS A 112 -3.23 -8.84 -9.34
N TYR A 113 -4.21 -8.21 -8.71
CA TYR A 113 -3.99 -7.34 -7.54
C TYR A 113 -3.76 -8.13 -6.25
N ILE A 114 -4.54 -9.16 -6.04
CA ILE A 114 -4.46 -10.04 -4.88
C ILE A 114 -4.04 -11.42 -5.35
N ILE A 115 -2.92 -11.90 -4.81
CA ILE A 115 -2.38 -13.23 -5.09
C ILE A 115 -2.76 -14.16 -3.96
N SER A 116 -3.29 -15.33 -4.31
CA SER A 116 -3.52 -16.42 -3.37
C SER A 116 -2.43 -17.47 -3.53
N ARG A 117 -1.72 -17.76 -2.46
CA ARG A 117 -0.65 -18.74 -2.44
C ARG A 117 -0.58 -19.45 -1.09
N ARG A 118 -0.63 -20.78 -1.09
CA ARG A 118 -0.53 -21.62 0.12
C ARG A 118 -1.52 -21.21 1.23
N GLY A 119 -2.77 -20.93 0.87
CA GLY A 119 -3.81 -20.54 1.81
C GLY A 119 -3.65 -19.14 2.41
N ARG A 120 -2.81 -18.31 1.81
CA ARG A 120 -2.62 -16.91 2.19
C ARG A 120 -2.90 -15.98 1.03
N PHE A 121 -3.33 -14.77 1.36
CA PHE A 121 -3.59 -13.70 0.41
C PHE A 121 -2.54 -12.60 0.57
N TYR A 122 -2.01 -12.15 -0.56
CA TYR A 122 -0.98 -11.11 -0.63
C TYR A 122 -1.39 -10.04 -1.63
N TRP A 123 -0.94 -8.83 -1.39
CA TRP A 123 -0.92 -7.82 -2.44
C TRP A 123 0.17 -8.15 -3.47
N ASN A 124 -0.12 -7.95 -4.75
CA ASN A 124 0.85 -8.21 -5.81
C ASN A 124 1.97 -7.19 -5.78
N LYS A 125 3.21 -7.65 -5.62
CA LYS A 125 4.41 -6.79 -5.59
C LYS A 125 4.67 -6.05 -6.91
N GLU A 126 4.11 -6.51 -8.02
CA GLU A 126 4.21 -5.82 -9.31
C GLU A 126 3.46 -4.49 -9.32
N ILE A 127 2.52 -4.30 -8.40
CA ILE A 127 1.78 -3.06 -8.22
C ILE A 127 2.34 -2.35 -7.00
N PRO A 128 3.23 -1.36 -7.19
CA PRO A 128 3.87 -0.67 -6.08
C PRO A 128 2.84 0.13 -5.28
N PHE A 129 2.95 0.06 -3.98
CA PHE A 129 2.14 0.86 -3.07
C PHE A 129 2.99 1.49 -1.97
N GLU A 130 2.50 2.57 -1.43
CA GLU A 130 3.08 3.28 -0.30
C GLU A 130 2.01 3.40 0.79
N GLU A 131 2.30 2.87 1.95
CA GLU A 131 1.41 2.87 3.10
C GLU A 131 1.90 3.88 4.14
N ASP A 132 1.03 4.76 4.60
CA ASP A 132 1.38 5.82 5.56
C ASP A 132 1.88 5.25 6.89
N ALA A 133 1.35 4.13 7.36
CA ALA A 133 1.82 3.46 8.56
C ALA A 133 3.27 2.94 8.43
N GLN A 134 3.62 2.35 7.29
CA GLN A 134 5.00 1.90 7.04
C GLN A 134 5.97 3.06 6.95
N VAL A 135 5.58 4.12 6.26
CA VAL A 135 6.36 5.36 6.18
C VAL A 135 6.60 5.93 7.58
N PHE A 136 5.58 5.97 8.42
CA PHE A 136 5.70 6.42 9.80
C PHE A 136 6.65 5.54 10.63
N GLU A 137 6.55 4.20 10.52
CA GLU A 137 7.46 3.28 11.20
C GLU A 137 8.92 3.45 10.75
N GLU A 138 9.15 3.71 9.46
CA GLU A 138 10.49 4.03 8.95
C GLU A 138 11.04 5.32 9.56
N TYR A 139 10.22 6.37 9.63
CA TYR A 139 10.62 7.63 10.28
C TYR A 139 10.91 7.44 11.75
N CYS A 140 10.08 6.70 12.48
CA CYS A 140 10.32 6.38 13.87
C CYS A 140 11.60 5.56 14.08
N SER A 141 11.87 4.61 13.20
CA SER A 141 13.09 3.80 13.24
C SER A 141 14.35 4.63 12.97
N ARG A 142 14.27 5.55 12.01
CA ARG A 142 15.35 6.50 11.72
C ARG A 142 15.58 7.46 12.88
N ALA A 143 14.51 7.98 13.47
CA ALA A 143 14.60 8.87 14.63
C ALA A 143 15.23 8.17 15.84
N ARG A 144 14.90 6.92 16.11
CA ARG A 144 15.52 6.13 17.18
C ARG A 144 17.02 5.93 16.94
N ARG A 145 17.43 5.64 15.69
CA ARG A 145 18.86 5.51 15.33
C ARG A 145 19.57 6.84 15.37
N ALA A 146 18.89 7.95 15.08
CA ALA A 146 19.45 9.29 15.16
C ALA A 146 19.50 9.80 16.60
N GLY A 147 18.68 9.28 17.52
CA GLY A 147 18.69 9.60 18.94
C GLY A 147 19.98 9.19 19.66
N ASP A 148 20.72 8.22 19.11
CA ASP A 148 22.05 7.86 19.63
C ASP A 148 23.11 8.96 19.44
N TRP A 149 22.80 10.03 18.71
CA TRP A 149 23.72 11.18 18.55
C TRP A 149 23.73 12.13 19.76
N GLU A 150 22.66 12.16 20.53
CA GLU A 150 22.63 12.97 21.76
C GLU A 150 23.58 12.42 22.82
N GLU A 151 23.75 11.11 22.92
CA GLU A 151 24.77 10.49 23.80
C GLU A 151 26.22 10.78 23.36
N GLN A 152 26.45 11.07 22.09
CA GLN A 152 27.78 11.39 21.57
C GLN A 152 28.16 12.85 21.78
N LEU A 153 27.23 13.73 22.10
CA LEU A 153 27.49 15.16 22.37
C LEU A 153 27.74 15.46 23.85
N GLU A 154 27.45 14.52 24.75
CA GLU A 154 27.78 14.65 26.18
C GLU A 154 29.22 14.18 26.55
N LEU A 155 29.99 13.80 25.55
CA LEU A 155 31.41 13.51 25.68
C LEU A 155 32.25 14.66 25.12
#